data_7401b87fbdfe9b15767a179c8110a88e
#
_entry.id   7401b87fbdfe9b15767a179c8110a88e
#
_cell.length_a   1.000
_cell.length_b   1.000
_cell.length_c   1.000
_cell.angle_alpha   90.00
_cell.angle_beta   90.00
_cell.angle_gamma   90.00
#
_symmetry.space_group_name_H-M   'P 1'
#
loop_
_entity.id
_entity.type
_entity.pdbx_description
1 polymer ?
#
loop_
_entity_poly.entity_id
_entity_poly.type
_entity_poly.pdbx_seq_one_letter_code
_entity_poly.pdbx_strand_id
1 'polypeptide(L)'
;APLVAAGWIAKAEIFFAEFEHEKMTGSWSDVYEAGVVLNERRNTLVAKLAGAAYSPRPTLVFFRTISHGPRLERLIGVGGVTAEIVDGRHSSFSRDQAKARLNTGRVDVLLTSKIFNKGVNIPFVESAVNAGAGKSTIDAVQKVGRIKRAQGVPRTVRFWDVMDRRNRWLEAHSRARLEAFRARGYDARVVTEADMPSV
;
A
#
# COMPACT_ATOMS: atom_id res chain seq x y z
N ALA A 1 23.74 0.13 5.29
CA ALA A 1 23.56 -0.11 6.72
C ALA A 1 23.86 -1.59 7.02
N PRO A 2 24.60 -1.93 8.11
CA PRO A 2 25.05 -3.30 8.40
C PRO A 2 23.93 -4.32 8.44
N LEU A 3 22.76 -3.98 9.01
CA LEU A 3 21.60 -4.86 9.13
C LEU A 3 20.95 -5.22 7.78
N VAL A 4 21.06 -4.38 6.78
CA VAL A 4 20.57 -4.68 5.41
C VAL A 4 21.54 -5.64 4.72
N ALA A 5 22.85 -5.38 4.82
CA ALA A 5 23.87 -6.26 4.25
C ALA A 5 23.85 -7.66 4.89
N ALA A 6 23.56 -7.75 6.19
CA ALA A 6 23.41 -9.01 6.91
C ALA A 6 22.06 -9.72 6.70
N GLY A 7 21.14 -9.18 5.87
CA GLY A 7 19.84 -9.78 5.60
C GLY A 7 18.81 -9.70 6.72
N TRP A 8 19.07 -8.95 7.80
CA TRP A 8 18.13 -8.79 8.92
C TRP A 8 16.98 -7.80 8.60
N ILE A 9 17.22 -6.85 7.70
CA ILE A 9 16.26 -5.84 7.27
C ILE A 9 16.31 -5.73 5.75
N ALA A 10 15.19 -5.86 5.07
CA ALA A 10 15.10 -5.66 3.63
C ALA A 10 15.38 -4.22 3.22
N LYS A 11 16.01 -4.01 2.07
CA LYS A 11 16.03 -2.70 1.40
C LYS A 11 14.59 -2.37 0.99
N ALA A 12 14.18 -1.11 1.05
CA ALA A 12 12.88 -0.68 0.53
C ALA A 12 13.07 0.27 -0.65
N GLU A 13 12.38 -0.01 -1.74
CA GLU A 13 12.14 0.92 -2.86
C GLU A 13 10.77 1.54 -2.66
N ILE A 14 10.71 2.87 -2.66
CA ILE A 14 9.47 3.60 -2.37
C ILE A 14 9.13 4.48 -3.56
N PHE A 15 7.96 4.23 -4.14
CA PHE A 15 7.45 4.96 -5.28
C PHE A 15 6.12 5.64 -4.95
N PHE A 16 5.96 6.85 -5.41
CA PHE A 16 4.73 7.62 -5.37
C PHE A 16 4.22 7.79 -6.80
N ALA A 17 3.21 7.02 -7.17
CA ALA A 17 2.58 7.11 -8.48
C ALA A 17 1.70 8.37 -8.55
N GLU A 18 1.92 9.23 -9.54
CA GLU A 18 1.13 10.45 -9.70
C GLU A 18 -0.31 10.15 -10.10
N PHE A 19 -1.23 10.87 -9.49
CA PHE A 19 -2.64 10.84 -9.82
C PHE A 19 -3.22 12.26 -9.77
N GLU A 20 -3.81 12.71 -10.86
CA GLU A 20 -4.47 14.02 -10.95
C GLU A 20 -5.97 13.90 -10.68
N HIS A 21 -6.42 14.60 -9.64
CA HIS A 21 -7.83 14.72 -9.31
C HIS A 21 -8.52 15.77 -10.19
N GLU A 22 -9.78 15.55 -10.44
CA GLU A 22 -10.68 16.61 -10.88
C GLU A 22 -10.93 17.59 -9.73
N LYS A 23 -11.47 18.77 -10.05
CA LYS A 23 -11.78 19.77 -9.03
C LYS A 23 -12.85 19.23 -8.08
N MET A 24 -12.52 19.18 -6.79
CA MET A 24 -13.44 18.78 -5.72
C MET A 24 -13.53 19.88 -4.68
N THR A 25 -14.74 20.12 -4.18
CA THR A 25 -15.05 21.06 -3.10
C THR A 25 -15.69 20.31 -1.94
N GLY A 26 -15.83 20.94 -0.79
CA GLY A 26 -16.45 20.36 0.40
C GLY A 26 -15.49 20.20 1.57
N SER A 27 -15.91 19.48 2.60
CA SER A 27 -15.11 19.15 3.77
C SER A 27 -14.02 18.11 3.44
N TRP A 28 -13.09 17.91 4.37
CA TRP A 28 -12.12 16.80 4.24
C TRP A 28 -12.81 15.44 4.07
N SER A 29 -13.91 15.21 4.78
CA SER A 29 -14.66 13.94 4.67
C SER A 29 -15.21 13.73 3.26
N ASP A 30 -15.83 14.78 2.69
CA ASP A 30 -16.40 14.73 1.33
C ASP A 30 -15.32 14.49 0.29
N VAL A 31 -14.22 15.23 0.38
CA VAL A 31 -13.07 15.06 -0.53
C VAL A 31 -12.44 13.68 -0.39
N TYR A 32 -12.33 13.15 0.82
CA TYR A 32 -11.79 11.81 1.05
C TYR A 32 -12.71 10.73 0.46
N GLU A 33 -14.02 10.84 0.70
CA GLU A 33 -14.99 9.88 0.16
C GLU A 33 -15.01 9.94 -1.37
N ALA A 34 -15.17 11.12 -1.97
CA ALA A 34 -15.25 11.30 -3.42
C ALA A 34 -13.89 11.05 -4.12
N GLY A 35 -12.79 11.54 -3.55
CA GLY A 35 -11.48 11.52 -4.19
C GLY A 35 -10.69 10.23 -3.96
N VAL A 36 -10.98 9.49 -2.89
CA VAL A 36 -10.23 8.27 -2.55
C VAL A 36 -11.12 7.03 -2.59
N VAL A 37 -12.21 7.01 -1.83
CA VAL A 37 -13.02 5.79 -1.65
C VAL A 37 -13.83 5.49 -2.91
N LEU A 38 -14.52 6.49 -3.47
CA LEU A 38 -15.41 6.36 -4.62
C LEU A 38 -14.73 6.64 -5.96
N ASN A 39 -13.52 7.18 -5.98
CA ASN A 39 -12.81 7.53 -7.22
C ASN A 39 -12.34 6.29 -7.96
N GLU A 40 -13.09 5.89 -8.97
CA GLU A 40 -12.81 4.65 -9.70
C GLU A 40 -11.48 4.73 -10.48
N ARG A 41 -11.14 5.88 -11.07
CA ARG A 41 -9.85 6.08 -11.76
C ARG A 41 -8.66 5.91 -10.81
N ARG A 42 -8.74 6.49 -9.60
CA ARG A 42 -7.70 6.34 -8.58
C ARG A 42 -7.61 4.90 -8.08
N ASN A 43 -8.74 4.26 -7.87
CA ASN A 43 -8.80 2.86 -7.43
C ASN A 43 -8.29 1.90 -8.51
N THR A 44 -8.51 2.21 -9.79
CA THR A 44 -7.91 1.48 -10.93
C THR A 44 -6.39 1.62 -10.94
N LEU A 45 -5.85 2.82 -10.68
CA LEU A 45 -4.40 3.00 -10.51
C LEU A 45 -3.88 2.13 -9.35
N VAL A 46 -4.54 2.15 -8.19
CA VAL A 46 -4.16 1.31 -7.03
C VAL A 46 -4.18 -0.17 -7.38
N ALA A 47 -5.23 -0.63 -8.09
CA ALA A 47 -5.32 -2.02 -8.55
C ALA A 47 -4.20 -2.37 -9.53
N LYS A 48 -3.86 -1.47 -10.47
CA LYS A 48 -2.73 -1.62 -11.38
C LYS A 48 -1.41 -1.74 -10.62
N LEU A 49 -1.17 -0.87 -9.63
CA LEU A 49 0.03 -0.92 -8.78
C LEU A 49 0.11 -2.24 -7.97
N ALA A 50 -1.02 -2.79 -7.53
CA ALA A 50 -1.08 -4.09 -6.87
C ALA A 50 -0.96 -5.27 -7.86
N GLY A 51 -0.98 -5.02 -9.16
CA GLY A 51 -0.83 -6.03 -10.20
C GLY A 51 0.58 -6.59 -10.30
N ALA A 52 0.74 -7.80 -10.86
CA ALA A 52 2.01 -8.51 -10.96
C ALA A 52 3.08 -7.74 -11.75
N ALA A 53 2.67 -6.88 -12.68
CA ALA A 53 3.60 -6.08 -13.48
C ALA A 53 4.40 -5.04 -12.65
N TYR A 54 3.85 -4.58 -11.51
CA TYR A 54 4.45 -3.52 -10.69
C TYR A 54 4.79 -3.96 -9.27
N SER A 55 4.18 -5.03 -8.80
CA SER A 55 4.35 -5.52 -7.43
C SER A 55 4.72 -7.00 -7.40
N PRO A 56 5.94 -7.35 -6.93
CA PRO A 56 6.30 -8.73 -6.65
C PRO A 56 5.35 -9.35 -5.62
N ARG A 57 5.11 -10.65 -5.72
CA ARG A 57 4.23 -11.40 -4.82
C ARG A 57 4.98 -11.97 -3.62
N PRO A 58 4.35 -12.10 -2.47
CA PRO A 58 2.99 -11.66 -2.11
C PRO A 58 2.90 -10.14 -1.83
N THR A 59 1.72 -9.55 -2.08
CA THR A 59 1.46 -8.12 -1.98
C THR A 59 0.45 -7.78 -0.88
N LEU A 60 0.67 -6.69 -0.14
CA LEU A 60 -0.31 -6.09 0.77
C LEU A 60 -0.91 -4.82 0.16
N VAL A 61 -2.21 -4.62 0.34
CA VAL A 61 -2.87 -3.34 0.04
C VAL A 61 -3.47 -2.77 1.32
N PHE A 62 -3.00 -1.59 1.71
CA PHE A 62 -3.49 -0.91 2.90
C PHE A 62 -4.60 0.07 2.54
N PHE A 63 -5.80 -0.15 3.04
CA PHE A 63 -6.91 0.78 2.94
C PHE A 63 -7.29 1.37 4.31
N ARG A 64 -8.16 2.39 4.33
CA ARG A 64 -8.50 3.10 5.58
C ARG A 64 -9.94 2.84 6.04
N THR A 65 -10.92 2.94 5.15
CA THR A 65 -12.35 2.79 5.45
C THR A 65 -12.86 1.44 4.98
N ILE A 66 -13.77 0.84 5.72
CA ILE A 66 -14.30 -0.50 5.41
C ILE A 66 -14.97 -0.54 4.04
N SER A 67 -15.64 0.55 3.63
CA SER A 67 -16.28 0.68 2.32
C SER A 67 -15.29 0.69 1.14
N HIS A 68 -14.02 1.02 1.37
CA HIS A 68 -12.99 1.10 0.33
C HIS A 68 -12.47 -0.30 -0.06
N GLY A 69 -12.32 -1.20 0.91
CA GLY A 69 -11.75 -2.55 0.68
C GLY A 69 -12.43 -3.33 -0.44
N PRO A 70 -13.76 -3.53 -0.43
CA PRO A 70 -14.47 -4.30 -1.46
C PRO A 70 -14.34 -3.72 -2.88
N ARG A 71 -14.23 -2.39 -3.01
CA ARG A 71 -14.02 -1.74 -4.31
C ARG A 71 -12.64 -2.08 -4.87
N LEU A 72 -11.61 -2.02 -4.05
CA LEU A 72 -10.24 -2.38 -4.43
C LEU A 72 -10.13 -3.86 -4.75
N GLU A 73 -10.70 -4.74 -3.93
CA GLU A 73 -10.71 -6.19 -4.15
C GLU A 73 -11.30 -6.54 -5.52
N ARG A 74 -12.47 -5.98 -5.85
CA ARG A 74 -13.12 -6.16 -7.15
C ARG A 74 -12.21 -5.73 -8.31
N LEU A 75 -11.60 -4.55 -8.22
CA LEU A 75 -10.76 -4.02 -9.30
C LEU A 75 -9.45 -4.83 -9.47
N ILE A 76 -8.85 -5.29 -8.37
CA ILE A 76 -7.68 -6.15 -8.40
C ILE A 76 -8.03 -7.50 -9.04
N GLY A 77 -9.17 -8.08 -8.68
CA GLY A 77 -9.65 -9.35 -9.22
C GLY A 77 -9.92 -9.34 -10.73
N VAL A 78 -10.33 -8.20 -11.30
CA VAL A 78 -10.50 -8.04 -12.76
C VAL A 78 -9.19 -8.30 -13.50
N GLY A 79 -8.04 -8.00 -12.89
CA GLY A 79 -6.71 -8.27 -13.46
C GLY A 79 -6.25 -9.75 -13.35
N GLY A 80 -7.13 -10.68 -12.98
CA GLY A 80 -6.78 -12.11 -12.83
C GLY A 80 -5.94 -12.43 -11.59
N VAL A 81 -5.91 -11.51 -10.63
CA VAL A 81 -5.14 -11.60 -9.37
C VAL A 81 -6.04 -12.08 -8.25
N THR A 82 -5.63 -13.10 -7.51
CA THR A 82 -6.39 -13.57 -6.35
C THR A 82 -6.21 -12.58 -5.18
N ALA A 83 -7.31 -11.99 -4.75
CA ALA A 83 -7.32 -10.98 -3.70
C ALA A 83 -8.27 -11.36 -2.56
N GLU A 84 -7.89 -11.03 -1.32
CA GLU A 84 -8.71 -11.30 -0.13
C GLU A 84 -8.65 -10.12 0.83
N ILE A 85 -9.80 -9.76 1.44
CA ILE A 85 -9.87 -8.70 2.45
C ILE A 85 -9.78 -9.28 3.85
N VAL A 86 -8.98 -8.61 4.69
CA VAL A 86 -8.95 -8.84 6.13
C VAL A 86 -9.00 -7.51 6.88
N ASP A 87 -10.08 -7.29 7.60
CA ASP A 87 -10.31 -6.08 8.39
C ASP A 87 -10.74 -6.38 9.84
N GLY A 88 -11.15 -5.34 10.61
CA GLY A 88 -11.53 -5.42 12.01
C GLY A 88 -12.70 -6.32 12.35
N ARG A 89 -13.50 -6.67 11.39
CA ARG A 89 -14.66 -7.52 11.56
C ARG A 89 -14.30 -9.01 11.60
N HIS A 90 -13.10 -9.35 11.08
CA HIS A 90 -12.61 -10.72 11.02
C HIS A 90 -12.05 -11.17 12.38
N SER A 91 -12.33 -12.42 12.78
CA SER A 91 -11.75 -13.05 13.96
C SER A 91 -10.21 -13.19 13.84
N SER A 92 -9.52 -13.41 14.95
CA SER A 92 -8.08 -13.73 14.91
C SER A 92 -7.80 -14.96 14.06
N PHE A 93 -8.61 -16.00 14.19
CA PHE A 93 -8.49 -17.23 13.40
C PHE A 93 -8.63 -16.97 11.90
N SER A 94 -9.65 -16.22 11.46
CA SER A 94 -9.82 -15.87 10.04
C SER A 94 -8.65 -15.07 9.50
N ARG A 95 -8.10 -14.16 10.31
CA ARG A 95 -6.90 -13.37 9.95
C ARG A 95 -5.66 -14.24 9.78
N ASP A 96 -5.47 -15.22 10.65
CA ASP A 96 -4.32 -16.12 10.56
C ASP A 96 -4.45 -17.09 9.39
N GLN A 97 -5.65 -17.54 9.05
CA GLN A 97 -5.91 -18.29 7.84
C GLN A 97 -5.62 -17.49 6.55
N ALA A 98 -6.04 -16.23 6.48
CA ALA A 98 -5.77 -15.37 5.33
C ALA A 98 -4.26 -15.16 5.13
N LYS A 99 -3.51 -14.97 6.22
CA LYS A 99 -2.04 -14.91 6.16
C LYS A 99 -1.43 -16.22 5.65
N ALA A 100 -1.93 -17.35 6.12
CA ALA A 100 -1.44 -18.65 5.65
C ALA A 100 -1.69 -18.82 4.14
N ARG A 101 -2.86 -18.38 3.63
CA ARG A 101 -3.14 -18.39 2.19
C ARG A 101 -2.22 -17.47 1.40
N LEU A 102 -1.93 -16.27 1.90
CA LEU A 102 -0.97 -15.35 1.30
C LEU A 102 0.43 -15.98 1.25
N ASN A 103 0.89 -16.59 2.36
CA ASN A 103 2.22 -17.21 2.45
C ASN A 103 2.40 -18.42 1.54
N THR A 104 1.32 -19.16 1.28
CA THR A 104 1.34 -20.34 0.41
C THR A 104 1.07 -20.02 -1.06
N GLY A 105 0.92 -18.74 -1.41
CA GLY A 105 0.61 -18.30 -2.77
C GLY A 105 -0.80 -18.66 -3.26
N ARG A 106 -1.71 -19.06 -2.34
CA ARG A 106 -3.13 -19.26 -2.66
C ARG A 106 -3.89 -17.94 -2.81
N VAL A 107 -3.36 -16.88 -2.26
CA VAL A 107 -3.80 -15.50 -2.39
C VAL A 107 -2.60 -14.66 -2.78
N ASP A 108 -2.71 -13.87 -3.83
CA ASP A 108 -1.64 -13.01 -4.33
C ASP A 108 -1.59 -11.67 -3.57
N VAL A 109 -2.77 -11.14 -3.25
CA VAL A 109 -2.94 -9.82 -2.65
C VAL A 109 -3.83 -9.90 -1.42
N LEU A 110 -3.31 -9.48 -0.27
CA LEU A 110 -4.11 -9.32 0.94
C LEU A 110 -4.40 -7.83 1.17
N LEU A 111 -5.69 -7.47 1.13
CA LEU A 111 -6.14 -6.14 1.45
C LEU A 111 -6.41 -6.03 2.95
N THR A 112 -5.87 -4.99 3.59
CA THR A 112 -6.02 -4.85 5.03
C THR A 112 -6.26 -3.42 5.47
N SER A 113 -7.12 -3.27 6.48
CA SER A 113 -7.30 -2.02 7.20
C SER A 113 -6.26 -1.88 8.32
N LYS A 114 -6.39 -0.85 9.16
CA LYS A 114 -5.47 -0.54 10.29
C LYS A 114 -5.19 -1.66 11.29
N ILE A 115 -5.84 -2.81 11.18
CA ILE A 115 -5.78 -3.90 12.19
C ILE A 115 -4.42 -4.54 12.27
N PHE A 116 -3.69 -4.58 11.17
CA PHE A 116 -2.31 -5.04 11.20
C PHE A 116 -1.37 -4.06 11.91
N ASN A 117 -1.89 -2.97 12.51
CA ASN A 117 -1.09 -1.98 13.23
C ASN A 117 -0.64 -2.41 14.63
N LYS A 118 -1.20 -3.47 15.24
CA LYS A 118 -0.76 -3.95 16.55
C LYS A 118 -0.47 -5.45 16.52
N GLY A 119 0.82 -5.81 16.72
CA GLY A 119 1.23 -7.16 17.08
C GLY A 119 1.13 -8.27 16.04
N VAL A 120 0.67 -7.96 14.82
CA VAL A 120 0.54 -8.98 13.78
C VAL A 120 1.85 -9.07 12.99
N ASN A 121 2.52 -10.20 13.13
CA ASN A 121 3.66 -10.53 12.28
C ASN A 121 3.12 -10.83 10.87
N ILE A 122 3.51 -10.00 9.89
CA ILE A 122 3.24 -10.27 8.47
C ILE A 122 4.49 -10.98 7.96
N PRO A 123 4.42 -12.27 7.64
CA PRO A 123 5.63 -13.05 7.52
C PRO A 123 6.45 -12.68 6.30
N PHE A 124 5.96 -12.88 5.12
CA PHE A 124 6.75 -12.71 3.92
C PHE A 124 5.97 -11.87 2.90
N VAL A 125 6.35 -10.60 2.74
CA VAL A 125 5.71 -9.71 1.78
C VAL A 125 6.78 -9.06 0.92
N GLU A 126 6.64 -9.18 -0.38
CA GLU A 126 7.57 -8.60 -1.37
C GLU A 126 7.19 -7.17 -1.73
N SER A 127 5.91 -6.84 -1.65
CA SER A 127 5.45 -5.50 -1.97
C SER A 127 4.26 -5.04 -1.14
N ALA A 128 4.02 -3.73 -1.11
CA ALA A 128 2.82 -3.17 -0.52
C ALA A 128 2.36 -1.90 -1.25
N VAL A 129 1.05 -1.65 -1.22
CA VAL A 129 0.41 -0.47 -1.80
C VAL A 129 -0.37 0.28 -0.72
N ASN A 130 -0.14 1.56 -0.54
CA ASN A 130 -0.90 2.43 0.34
C ASN A 130 -2.06 3.11 -0.40
N ALA A 131 -3.23 2.49 -0.40
CA ALA A 131 -4.44 3.06 -1.02
C ALA A 131 -5.08 4.17 -0.18
N GLY A 132 -4.78 4.24 1.11
CA GLY A 132 -5.57 4.97 2.11
C GLY A 132 -5.42 6.48 2.15
N ALA A 133 -4.51 7.12 1.42
CA ALA A 133 -4.31 8.58 1.28
C ALA A 133 -4.38 9.41 2.59
N GLY A 134 -4.15 8.79 3.75
CA GLY A 134 -4.24 9.44 5.06
C GLY A 134 -3.11 10.46 5.29
N LYS A 135 -3.34 11.40 6.20
CA LYS A 135 -2.33 12.43 6.55
C LYS A 135 -1.22 11.90 7.48
N SER A 136 -1.38 10.72 8.10
CA SER A 136 -0.43 10.20 9.07
C SER A 136 0.87 9.73 8.40
N THR A 137 1.92 10.51 8.56
CA THR A 137 3.27 10.17 8.11
C THR A 137 3.87 9.01 8.92
N ILE A 138 3.55 8.95 10.22
CA ILE A 138 4.00 7.87 11.12
C ILE A 138 3.41 6.54 10.65
N ASP A 139 2.10 6.48 10.34
CA ASP A 139 1.43 5.27 9.86
C ASP A 139 2.06 4.77 8.54
N ALA A 140 2.36 5.67 7.60
CA ALA A 140 3.00 5.30 6.33
C ALA A 140 4.39 4.66 6.55
N VAL A 141 5.23 5.30 7.38
CA VAL A 141 6.57 4.78 7.69
C VAL A 141 6.50 3.44 8.46
N GLN A 142 5.54 3.29 9.38
CA GLN A 142 5.34 2.03 10.10
C GLN A 142 4.92 0.88 9.18
N LYS A 143 4.13 1.14 8.14
CA LYS A 143 3.78 0.15 7.11
C LYS A 143 5.03 -0.40 6.42
N VAL A 144 5.92 0.49 5.97
CA VAL A 144 7.21 0.09 5.37
C VAL A 144 8.07 -0.68 6.37
N GLY A 145 8.18 -0.22 7.62
CA GLY A 145 8.92 -0.92 8.67
C GLY A 145 8.45 -2.35 8.93
N ARG A 146 7.15 -2.63 8.70
CA ARG A 146 6.58 -3.98 8.88
C ARG A 146 6.93 -4.92 7.74
N ILE A 147 6.86 -4.47 6.50
CA ILE A 147 7.19 -5.31 5.32
C ILE A 147 8.70 -5.53 5.18
N LYS A 148 9.53 -4.68 5.77
CA LYS A 148 11.00 -4.80 5.75
C LYS A 148 11.55 -5.89 6.67
N ARG A 149 10.77 -6.50 7.52
CA ARG A 149 11.26 -7.56 8.41
C ARG A 149 11.77 -8.73 7.56
N ALA A 150 13.07 -8.93 7.57
CA ALA A 150 13.72 -9.97 6.81
C ALA A 150 13.91 -11.22 7.68
N GLN A 151 14.06 -12.36 7.01
CA GLN A 151 14.27 -13.67 7.66
C GLN A 151 15.67 -14.21 7.33
N GLY A 152 16.69 -13.36 7.49
CA GLY A 152 18.08 -13.80 7.28
C GLY A 152 18.57 -13.82 5.83
N VAL A 153 17.75 -13.42 4.86
CA VAL A 153 18.13 -13.35 3.44
C VAL A 153 18.04 -11.90 2.96
N PRO A 154 19.10 -11.36 2.33
CA PRO A 154 19.06 -10.03 1.71
C PRO A 154 17.97 -9.98 0.64
N ARG A 155 17.06 -9.01 0.76
CA ARG A 155 15.99 -8.79 -0.20
C ARG A 155 15.61 -7.32 -0.32
N THR A 156 14.93 -6.99 -1.40
CA THR A 156 14.32 -5.66 -1.62
C THR A 156 12.81 -5.81 -1.57
N VAL A 157 12.14 -4.92 -0.85
CA VAL A 157 10.68 -4.82 -0.84
C VAL A 157 10.25 -3.55 -1.55
N ARG A 158 9.16 -3.61 -2.30
CA ARG A 158 8.61 -2.47 -3.03
C ARG A 158 7.40 -1.89 -2.29
N PHE A 159 7.38 -0.57 -2.14
CA PHE A 159 6.26 0.14 -1.52
C PHE A 159 5.73 1.21 -2.46
N TRP A 160 4.45 1.13 -2.78
CA TRP A 160 3.73 2.10 -3.56
C TRP A 160 2.87 3.00 -2.68
N ASP A 161 2.89 4.29 -2.95
CA ASP A 161 1.94 5.28 -2.46
C ASP A 161 1.38 6.06 -3.66
N VAL A 162 0.33 6.84 -3.46
CA VAL A 162 -0.22 7.72 -4.50
C VAL A 162 0.16 9.16 -4.19
N MET A 163 0.77 9.84 -5.17
CA MET A 163 1.00 11.27 -5.18
C MET A 163 -0.23 11.94 -5.76
N ASP A 164 -1.19 12.22 -4.88
CA ASP A 164 -2.43 12.89 -5.24
C ASP A 164 -2.14 14.36 -5.59
N ARG A 165 -2.60 14.83 -6.77
CA ARG A 165 -2.42 16.17 -7.30
C ARG A 165 -3.74 16.93 -7.42
N ARG A 166 -3.68 18.24 -7.53
CA ARG A 166 -4.81 19.15 -7.80
C ARG A 166 -5.89 19.20 -6.72
N ASN A 167 -5.68 18.62 -5.56
CA ASN A 167 -6.52 18.83 -4.40
C ASN A 167 -5.67 19.19 -3.18
N ARG A 168 -5.95 20.35 -2.57
CA ARG A 168 -5.12 20.92 -1.51
C ARG A 168 -4.83 19.97 -0.34
N TRP A 169 -5.81 19.17 0.08
CA TRP A 169 -5.63 18.26 1.21
C TRP A 169 -4.92 16.97 0.82
N LEU A 170 -5.40 16.33 -0.26
CA LEU A 170 -4.82 15.07 -0.72
C LEU A 170 -3.37 15.26 -1.16
N GLU A 171 -3.07 16.36 -1.86
CA GLU A 171 -1.71 16.71 -2.26
C GLU A 171 -0.82 17.03 -1.06
N ALA A 172 -1.28 17.85 -0.11
CA ALA A 172 -0.52 18.14 1.09
C ALA A 172 -0.22 16.87 1.91
N HIS A 173 -1.18 15.96 2.01
CA HIS A 173 -0.99 14.69 2.73
C HIS A 173 0.00 13.77 2.02
N SER A 174 -0.06 13.64 0.69
CA SER A 174 0.88 12.78 -0.05
C SER A 174 2.29 13.39 -0.06
N ARG A 175 2.44 14.71 -0.19
CA ARG A 175 3.74 15.40 -0.04
C ARG A 175 4.34 15.18 1.33
N ALA A 176 3.56 15.35 2.40
CA ALA A 176 4.03 15.13 3.77
C ALA A 176 4.53 13.69 3.99
N ARG A 177 3.85 12.68 3.40
CA ARG A 177 4.31 11.29 3.47
C ARG A 177 5.61 11.08 2.69
N LEU A 178 5.74 11.65 1.48
CA LEU A 178 6.97 11.60 0.68
C LEU A 178 8.16 12.17 1.45
N GLU A 179 8.00 13.36 2.00
CA GLU A 179 9.04 14.04 2.78
C GLU A 179 9.41 13.25 4.04
N ALA A 180 8.42 12.65 4.72
CA ALA A 180 8.67 11.82 5.88
C ALA A 180 9.51 10.56 5.57
N PHE A 181 9.38 9.99 4.39
CA PHE A 181 10.26 8.91 3.93
C PHE A 181 11.66 9.43 3.63
N ARG A 182 11.78 10.53 2.89
CA ARG A 182 13.07 11.14 2.55
C ARG A 182 13.85 11.57 3.79
N ALA A 183 13.20 12.19 4.74
CA ALA A 183 13.80 12.59 6.03
C ALA A 183 14.34 11.40 6.85
N ARG A 184 13.89 10.18 6.56
CA ARG A 184 14.40 8.94 7.17
C ARG A 184 15.41 8.19 6.31
N GLY A 185 15.91 8.84 5.27
CA GLY A 185 16.95 8.29 4.38
C GLY A 185 16.44 7.25 3.37
N TYR A 186 15.12 7.17 3.13
CA TYR A 186 14.60 6.34 2.06
C TYR A 186 14.75 7.06 0.71
N ASP A 187 15.14 6.31 -0.32
CA ASP A 187 15.06 6.75 -1.71
C ASP A 187 13.60 6.67 -2.17
N ALA A 188 12.83 7.73 -1.87
CA ALA A 188 11.44 7.84 -2.23
C ALA A 188 11.29 8.72 -3.47
N ARG A 189 10.72 8.15 -4.55
CA ARG A 189 10.61 8.76 -5.87
C ARG A 189 9.16 8.98 -6.26
N VAL A 190 8.90 10.10 -6.93
CA VAL A 190 7.63 10.34 -7.62
C VAL A 190 7.79 9.87 -9.05
N VAL A 191 6.82 9.11 -9.54
CA VAL A 191 6.84 8.54 -10.88
C VAL A 191 5.51 8.80 -11.59
N THR A 192 5.57 9.12 -12.88
CA THR A 192 4.39 9.13 -13.74
C THR A 192 4.01 7.71 -14.15
N GLU A 193 2.86 7.52 -14.74
CA GLU A 193 2.43 6.19 -15.20
C GLU A 193 3.39 5.60 -16.25
N ALA A 194 4.00 6.47 -17.10
CA ALA A 194 4.96 6.06 -18.12
C ALA A 194 6.31 5.59 -17.53
N ASP A 195 6.68 6.12 -16.35
CA ASP A 195 7.98 5.87 -15.71
C ASP A 195 7.89 4.84 -14.58
N MET A 196 6.74 4.18 -14.39
CA MET A 196 6.58 3.17 -13.35
C MET A 196 7.49 1.97 -13.61
N PRO A 197 8.41 1.63 -12.68
CA PRO A 197 9.27 0.48 -12.85
C PRO A 197 8.44 -0.82 -12.76
N SER A 198 8.51 -1.63 -13.80
CA SER A 198 7.99 -3.00 -13.78
C SER A 198 8.84 -3.95 -12.92
N VAL A 199 8.30 -5.11 -12.64
CA VAL A 199 8.99 -6.20 -11.89
C VAL A 199 9.97 -6.92 -12.80
#